data_e9cfee18fbe121819049d5b9855db479
#
_entry.id   e9cfee18fbe121819049d5b9855db479
#
_cell.length_a   1.000
_cell.length_b   1.000
_cell.length_c   1.000
_cell.angle_alpha   90.00
_cell.angle_beta   90.00
_cell.angle_gamma   90.00
#
_symmetry.space_group_name_H-M   'P 1'
#
loop_
_entity.id
_entity.type
_entity.pdbx_description
1 polymer ?
#
loop_
_entity_poly.entity_id
_entity_poly.type
_entity_poly.pdbx_seq_one_letter_code
_entity_poly.pdbx_strand_id
1 'polypeptide(L)'
;KESMFFSFANTVEILNYYKTNKGHGWIGLRFQLNPETPPNDCVLHVVMHDNDSLMQQKALGRIGVNLIYGLYHYSHDPELFINSLLDGLGHGRIEIDMLRLIGPDFEHIDNRLLSMQLVKNGLTNAAMFGPDGNVLQASQALYKKNILILRGRFRPITHVNLDMLKMGLKEFRKEEDIEVDRIQVLFELTLKDLSAEGKIEEKDFLDRVD
;
A
#
# COMPACT_ATOMS: atom_id res chain seq x y z
N LYS A 1 -9.71 12.72 -35.04
CA LYS A 1 -9.30 11.40 -34.54
C LYS A 1 -9.52 11.40 -33.04
N GLU A 2 -10.40 10.54 -32.58
CA GLU A 2 -10.56 10.25 -31.15
C GLU A 2 -9.27 9.61 -30.62
N SER A 3 -8.78 10.07 -29.49
CA SER A 3 -7.57 9.53 -28.86
C SER A 3 -7.73 9.51 -27.34
N MET A 4 -7.23 8.43 -26.72
CA MET A 4 -7.06 8.34 -25.28
C MET A 4 -5.83 9.17 -24.86
N PHE A 5 -5.81 9.62 -23.62
CA PHE A 5 -4.62 10.27 -23.07
C PHE A 5 -4.09 9.55 -21.85
N PHE A 6 -2.80 9.73 -21.62
CA PHE A 6 -2.09 9.34 -20.41
C PHE A 6 -1.26 10.53 -19.94
N SER A 7 -1.42 10.88 -18.67
CA SER A 7 -0.61 11.90 -18.01
C SER A 7 0.14 11.28 -16.84
N PHE A 8 1.46 11.25 -16.96
CA PHE A 8 2.35 10.68 -15.94
C PHE A 8 2.97 11.79 -15.10
N ALA A 9 2.97 11.62 -13.79
CA ALA A 9 3.63 12.51 -12.85
C ALA A 9 4.38 11.71 -11.79
N ASN A 10 5.48 12.25 -11.29
CA ASN A 10 6.15 11.70 -10.11
C ASN A 10 6.74 12.79 -9.24
N THR A 11 6.91 12.47 -7.95
CA THR A 11 7.69 13.26 -7.00
C THR A 11 8.49 12.28 -6.15
N VAL A 12 9.79 12.25 -6.38
CA VAL A 12 10.68 11.23 -5.81
C VAL A 12 11.93 11.84 -5.20
N GLU A 13 12.36 11.27 -4.10
CA GLU A 13 13.66 11.49 -3.51
C GLU A 13 14.53 10.27 -3.78
N ILE A 14 15.65 10.45 -4.46
CA ILE A 14 16.64 9.39 -4.68
C ILE A 14 17.76 9.47 -3.65
N LEU A 15 18.51 8.38 -3.52
CA LEU A 15 19.65 8.30 -2.62
C LEU A 15 20.63 9.44 -2.88
N ASN A 16 20.96 10.20 -1.85
CA ASN A 16 21.93 11.28 -1.93
C ASN A 16 23.37 10.73 -1.90
N TYR A 17 24.35 11.59 -2.21
CA TYR A 17 25.76 11.21 -2.25
C TYR A 17 26.27 10.61 -0.94
N TYR A 18 25.80 11.13 0.20
CA TYR A 18 26.21 10.67 1.55
C TYR A 18 25.43 9.46 2.04
N LYS A 19 24.42 8.98 1.29
CA LYS A 19 23.55 7.85 1.63
C LYS A 19 22.86 8.01 3.00
N THR A 20 22.50 9.23 3.34
CA THR A 20 21.82 9.55 4.60
C THR A 20 20.30 9.50 4.53
N ASN A 21 19.76 9.44 3.32
CA ASN A 21 18.32 9.29 3.06
C ASN A 21 18.00 7.92 2.46
N LYS A 22 16.72 7.60 2.37
CA LYS A 22 16.22 6.46 1.62
C LYS A 22 15.53 6.94 0.36
N GLY A 23 15.79 6.29 -0.77
CA GLY A 23 15.08 6.57 -2.01
C GLY A 23 13.62 6.14 -1.90
N HIS A 24 12.71 7.07 -2.12
CA HIS A 24 11.27 6.81 -2.14
C HIS A 24 10.52 7.87 -2.93
N GLY A 25 9.25 7.63 -3.24
CA GLY A 25 8.44 8.66 -3.86
C GLY A 25 7.10 8.20 -4.36
N TRP A 26 6.35 9.16 -4.86
CA TRP A 26 5.03 8.98 -5.42
C TRP A 26 5.09 8.96 -6.93
N ILE A 27 4.33 8.06 -7.54
CA ILE A 27 4.14 7.95 -8.98
C ILE A 27 2.63 8.00 -9.24
N GLY A 28 2.20 8.81 -10.18
CA GLY A 28 0.80 8.95 -10.56
C GLY A 28 0.63 8.82 -12.07
N LEU A 29 -0.44 8.16 -12.47
CA LEU A 29 -0.88 8.10 -13.86
C LEU A 29 -2.36 8.44 -13.92
N ARG A 30 -2.69 9.49 -14.68
CA ARG A 30 -4.07 9.81 -15.07
C ARG A 30 -4.31 9.33 -16.49
N PHE A 31 -5.37 8.57 -16.71
CA PHE A 31 -5.58 7.90 -18.00
C PHE A 31 -7.07 7.68 -18.31
N GLN A 32 -7.37 7.51 -19.59
CA GLN A 32 -8.68 7.09 -20.08
C GLN A 32 -8.60 5.65 -20.60
N LEU A 33 -9.62 4.84 -20.34
CA LEU A 33 -9.75 3.51 -20.96
C LEU A 33 -10.36 3.57 -22.36
N ASN A 34 -11.19 4.59 -22.62
CA ASN A 34 -11.78 4.85 -23.93
C ASN A 34 -11.70 6.34 -24.26
N PRO A 35 -11.68 6.71 -25.54
CA PRO A 35 -11.75 8.12 -25.94
C PRO A 35 -12.97 8.83 -25.34
N GLU A 36 -12.79 10.09 -24.96
CA GLU A 36 -13.83 10.99 -24.41
C GLU A 36 -14.48 10.52 -23.08
N THR A 37 -14.03 9.41 -22.48
CA THR A 37 -14.52 9.00 -21.16
C THR A 37 -13.86 9.84 -20.05
N PRO A 38 -14.51 9.98 -18.88
CA PRO A 38 -13.86 10.57 -17.71
C PRO A 38 -12.55 9.84 -17.38
N PRO A 39 -11.53 10.56 -16.87
CA PRO A 39 -10.26 9.93 -16.54
C PRO A 39 -10.30 9.14 -15.25
N ASN A 40 -9.40 8.17 -15.17
CA ASN A 40 -9.07 7.41 -13.98
C ASN A 40 -7.67 7.81 -13.49
N ASP A 41 -7.42 7.62 -12.21
CA ASP A 41 -6.13 7.85 -11.58
C ASP A 41 -5.59 6.55 -10.96
N CYS A 42 -4.32 6.28 -11.20
CA CYS A 42 -3.55 5.31 -10.44
C CYS A 42 -2.44 6.05 -9.71
N VAL A 43 -2.37 5.87 -8.41
CA VAL A 43 -1.32 6.46 -7.57
C VAL A 43 -0.65 5.33 -6.79
N LEU A 44 0.68 5.31 -6.82
CA LEU A 44 1.46 4.38 -6.00
C LEU A 44 2.61 5.10 -5.30
N HIS A 45 2.99 4.59 -4.15
CA HIS A 45 4.19 4.96 -3.44
C HIS A 45 5.20 3.84 -3.53
N VAL A 46 6.47 4.21 -3.80
CA VAL A 46 7.57 3.27 -3.94
C VAL A 46 8.68 3.58 -2.95
N VAL A 47 9.33 2.54 -2.45
CA VAL A 47 10.59 2.62 -1.72
C VAL A 47 11.66 1.91 -2.54
N MET A 48 12.79 2.58 -2.76
CA MET A 48 13.89 2.07 -3.58
C MET A 48 15.02 1.57 -2.68
N HIS A 49 15.41 0.32 -2.87
CA HIS A 49 16.38 -0.36 -2.00
C HIS A 49 17.81 -0.41 -2.57
N ASP A 50 17.98 -0.08 -3.86
CA ASP A 50 19.33 -0.02 -4.46
C ASP A 50 20.21 0.99 -3.71
N ASN A 51 21.44 0.61 -3.40
CA ASN A 51 22.41 1.45 -2.73
C ASN A 51 23.24 2.33 -3.70
N ASP A 52 22.63 2.71 -4.80
CA ASP A 52 23.19 3.53 -5.87
C ASP A 52 22.09 4.36 -6.53
N SER A 53 22.32 5.68 -6.66
CA SER A 53 21.30 6.61 -7.16
C SER A 53 20.95 6.37 -8.64
N LEU A 54 21.90 5.97 -9.48
CA LEU A 54 21.64 5.66 -10.88
C LEU A 54 20.80 4.38 -11.02
N MET A 55 21.05 3.39 -10.16
CA MET A 55 20.26 2.17 -10.13
C MET A 55 18.83 2.45 -9.66
N GLN A 56 18.66 3.33 -8.68
CA GLN A 56 17.31 3.80 -8.26
C GLN A 56 16.58 4.52 -9.39
N GLN A 57 17.25 5.40 -10.13
CA GLN A 57 16.65 6.08 -11.30
C GLN A 57 16.22 5.07 -12.37
N LYS A 58 17.06 4.07 -12.67
CA LYS A 58 16.72 3.01 -13.64
C LYS A 58 15.52 2.17 -13.18
N ALA A 59 15.46 1.83 -11.89
CA ALA A 59 14.36 1.09 -11.31
C ALA A 59 13.06 1.91 -11.37
N LEU A 60 13.12 3.21 -11.03
CA LEU A 60 12.00 4.13 -11.12
C LEU A 60 11.49 4.28 -12.56
N GLY A 61 12.39 4.43 -13.53
CA GLY A 61 12.02 4.47 -14.94
C GLY A 61 11.32 3.19 -15.41
N ARG A 62 11.80 2.03 -14.95
CA ARG A 62 11.19 0.74 -15.28
C ARG A 62 9.78 0.61 -14.70
N ILE A 63 9.57 0.97 -13.42
CA ILE A 63 8.24 0.88 -12.82
C ILE A 63 7.26 1.86 -13.45
N GLY A 64 7.72 3.04 -13.89
CA GLY A 64 6.89 3.99 -14.63
C GLY A 64 6.40 3.41 -15.95
N VAL A 65 7.27 2.74 -16.72
CA VAL A 65 6.88 2.04 -17.96
C VAL A 65 5.93 0.88 -17.66
N ASN A 66 6.23 0.08 -16.64
CA ASN A 66 5.38 -1.06 -16.24
C ASN A 66 3.99 -0.59 -15.80
N LEU A 67 3.90 0.55 -15.10
CA LEU A 67 2.62 1.15 -14.69
C LEU A 67 1.75 1.52 -15.90
N ILE A 68 2.33 2.21 -16.88
CA ILE A 68 1.62 2.57 -18.12
C ILE A 68 1.20 1.32 -18.88
N TYR A 69 2.12 0.38 -19.07
CA TYR A 69 1.85 -0.88 -19.78
C TYR A 69 0.79 -1.72 -19.06
N GLY A 70 0.92 -1.87 -17.74
CA GLY A 70 0.00 -2.66 -16.93
C GLY A 70 -1.42 -2.11 -16.95
N LEU A 71 -1.59 -0.80 -16.80
CA LEU A 71 -2.92 -0.18 -16.87
C LEU A 71 -3.52 -0.19 -18.28
N TYR A 72 -2.70 -0.12 -19.31
CA TYR A 72 -3.19 -0.23 -20.68
C TYR A 72 -3.66 -1.65 -21.03
N HIS A 73 -2.93 -2.67 -20.60
CA HIS A 73 -3.20 -4.05 -21.00
C HIS A 73 -4.00 -4.87 -19.97
N TYR A 74 -3.87 -4.55 -18.67
CA TYR A 74 -4.38 -5.37 -17.57
C TYR A 74 -5.32 -4.61 -16.63
N SER A 75 -5.86 -3.46 -17.04
CA SER A 75 -6.79 -2.68 -16.22
C SER A 75 -8.02 -3.46 -15.74
N HIS A 76 -8.41 -4.49 -16.51
CA HIS A 76 -9.55 -5.37 -16.19
C HIS A 76 -9.19 -6.55 -15.29
N ASP A 77 -7.91 -6.76 -14.99
CA ASP A 77 -7.40 -7.85 -14.14
C ASP A 77 -6.39 -7.30 -13.14
N PRO A 78 -6.85 -6.94 -11.91
CA PRO A 78 -5.99 -6.36 -10.88
C PRO A 78 -4.81 -7.24 -10.46
N GLU A 79 -4.96 -8.56 -10.49
CA GLU A 79 -3.88 -9.49 -10.13
C GLU A 79 -2.78 -9.48 -11.19
N LEU A 80 -3.13 -9.55 -12.46
CA LEU A 80 -2.17 -9.43 -13.57
C LEU A 80 -1.52 -8.05 -13.59
N PHE A 81 -2.29 -6.99 -13.35
CA PHE A 81 -1.77 -5.63 -13.25
C PHE A 81 -0.69 -5.51 -12.17
N ILE A 82 -0.99 -5.94 -10.93
CA ILE A 82 -0.04 -5.89 -9.82
C ILE A 82 1.23 -6.69 -10.12
N ASN A 83 1.08 -7.90 -10.66
CA ASN A 83 2.21 -8.76 -11.00
C ASN A 83 3.10 -8.13 -12.08
N SER A 84 2.51 -7.41 -13.05
CA SER A 84 3.26 -6.75 -14.12
C SER A 84 4.09 -5.55 -13.66
N LEU A 85 3.80 -4.97 -12.50
CA LEU A 85 4.50 -3.78 -12.01
C LEU A 85 6.00 -4.01 -11.80
N LEU A 86 6.41 -5.21 -11.45
CA LEU A 86 7.82 -5.56 -11.23
C LEU A 86 8.50 -6.27 -12.43
N ASP A 87 7.87 -6.30 -13.60
CA ASP A 87 8.44 -6.93 -14.79
C ASP A 87 9.79 -6.33 -15.17
N GLY A 88 10.81 -7.20 -15.30
CA GLY A 88 12.17 -6.80 -15.60
C GLY A 88 12.90 -6.06 -14.46
N LEU A 89 12.30 -6.03 -13.26
CA LEU A 89 12.94 -5.60 -12.02
C LEU A 89 13.32 -6.83 -11.19
N GLY A 90 14.56 -6.87 -10.71
CA GLY A 90 14.98 -7.91 -9.76
C GLY A 90 14.24 -7.77 -8.43
N HIS A 91 13.99 -8.90 -7.76
CA HIS A 91 13.37 -8.91 -6.44
C HIS A 91 14.14 -8.03 -5.44
N GLY A 92 13.43 -7.31 -4.62
CA GLY A 92 13.99 -6.49 -3.54
C GLY A 92 14.61 -5.17 -3.99
N ARG A 93 14.48 -4.75 -5.26
CA ARG A 93 14.97 -3.44 -5.72
C ARG A 93 13.98 -2.31 -5.44
N ILE A 94 12.69 -2.60 -5.55
CA ILE A 94 11.59 -1.68 -5.26
C ILE A 94 10.56 -2.40 -4.39
N GLU A 95 10.06 -1.69 -3.41
CA GLU A 95 8.85 -2.01 -2.65
C GLU A 95 7.73 -1.06 -3.07
N ILE A 96 6.52 -1.59 -3.25
CA ILE A 96 5.32 -0.80 -3.51
C ILE A 96 4.47 -0.90 -2.24
N ASP A 97 4.61 0.07 -1.35
CA ASP A 97 3.97 0.05 -0.03
C ASP A 97 2.58 0.70 0.00
N MET A 98 2.17 1.31 -1.12
CA MET A 98 0.83 1.85 -1.29
C MET A 98 0.47 1.91 -2.78
N LEU A 99 -0.78 1.50 -3.10
CA LEU A 99 -1.36 1.61 -4.43
C LEU A 99 -2.85 1.94 -4.31
N ARG A 100 -3.33 2.87 -5.14
CA ARG A 100 -4.74 3.21 -5.27
C ARG A 100 -5.13 3.37 -6.74
N LEU A 101 -6.27 2.75 -7.11
CA LEU A 101 -6.99 3.00 -8.34
C LEU A 101 -8.25 3.79 -8.01
N ILE A 102 -8.49 4.88 -8.72
CA ILE A 102 -9.60 5.80 -8.48
C ILE A 102 -10.16 6.21 -9.83
N GLY A 103 -11.46 6.25 -9.95
CA GLY A 103 -12.14 6.73 -11.15
C GLY A 103 -13.35 5.89 -11.50
N PRO A 104 -14.16 6.37 -12.46
CA PRO A 104 -15.45 5.78 -12.79
C PRO A 104 -15.35 4.33 -13.29
N ASP A 105 -14.24 3.97 -13.97
CA ASP A 105 -14.06 2.61 -14.44
C ASP A 105 -13.61 1.64 -13.33
N PHE A 106 -13.22 2.15 -12.15
CA PHE A 106 -12.68 1.40 -11.02
C PHE A 106 -13.50 1.51 -9.73
N GLU A 107 -14.73 2.01 -9.78
CA GLU A 107 -15.63 2.10 -8.62
C GLU A 107 -15.94 0.72 -8.00
N HIS A 108 -15.84 -0.34 -8.81
CA HIS A 108 -16.03 -1.72 -8.37
C HIS A 108 -14.79 -2.33 -7.70
N ILE A 109 -13.65 -1.64 -7.71
CA ILE A 109 -12.39 -2.11 -7.14
C ILE A 109 -12.23 -1.60 -5.72
N ASP A 110 -12.14 -2.51 -4.76
CA ASP A 110 -11.75 -2.17 -3.40
C ASP A 110 -10.22 -2.09 -3.29
N ASN A 111 -9.71 -0.90 -3.01
CA ASN A 111 -8.28 -0.66 -2.89
C ASN A 111 -7.62 -1.43 -1.72
N ARG A 112 -8.40 -1.89 -0.74
CA ARG A 112 -7.90 -2.76 0.34
C ARG A 112 -7.54 -4.14 -0.19
N LEU A 113 -8.31 -4.66 -1.14
CA LEU A 113 -8.00 -5.93 -1.84
C LEU A 113 -6.73 -5.80 -2.69
N LEU A 114 -6.54 -4.67 -3.39
CA LEU A 114 -5.28 -4.40 -4.10
C LEU A 114 -4.10 -4.40 -3.13
N SER A 115 -4.25 -3.76 -1.98
CA SER A 115 -3.21 -3.71 -0.96
C SER A 115 -2.90 -5.09 -0.37
N MET A 116 -3.92 -5.94 -0.15
CA MET A 116 -3.74 -7.33 0.23
C MET A 116 -2.95 -8.11 -0.83
N GLN A 117 -3.23 -7.89 -2.12
CA GLN A 117 -2.49 -8.52 -3.21
C GLN A 117 -1.02 -8.06 -3.26
N LEU A 118 -0.73 -6.77 -2.97
CA LEU A 118 0.66 -6.31 -2.85
C LEU A 118 1.43 -7.13 -1.79
N VAL A 119 0.84 -7.31 -0.61
CA VAL A 119 1.46 -8.08 0.48
C VAL A 119 1.57 -9.57 0.12
N LYS A 120 0.51 -10.16 -0.44
CA LYS A 120 0.47 -11.57 -0.85
C LYS A 120 1.53 -11.91 -1.89
N ASN A 121 1.78 -11.01 -2.83
CA ASN A 121 2.76 -11.19 -3.90
C ASN A 121 4.17 -10.69 -3.52
N GLY A 122 4.38 -10.23 -2.28
CA GLY A 122 5.69 -9.82 -1.78
C GLY A 122 6.21 -8.49 -2.33
N LEU A 123 5.29 -7.63 -2.85
CA LEU A 123 5.65 -6.29 -3.30
C LEU A 123 5.84 -5.32 -2.13
N THR A 124 5.27 -5.64 -0.98
CA THR A 124 5.49 -5.00 0.32
C THR A 124 5.30 -6.02 1.45
N ASN A 125 5.76 -5.67 2.65
CA ASN A 125 5.61 -6.51 3.83
C ASN A 125 4.31 -6.24 4.60
N ALA A 126 3.70 -5.07 4.43
CA ALA A 126 2.49 -4.67 5.12
C ALA A 126 1.70 -3.64 4.33
N ALA A 127 0.39 -3.60 4.54
CA ALA A 127 -0.50 -2.54 4.09
C ALA A 127 -1.25 -1.97 5.30
N MET A 128 -1.60 -0.70 5.24
CA MET A 128 -2.28 0.01 6.31
C MET A 128 -3.57 0.65 5.83
N PHE A 129 -4.61 0.55 6.67
CA PHE A 129 -5.91 1.13 6.39
C PHE A 129 -6.31 2.08 7.53
N GLY A 130 -6.97 3.17 7.16
CA GLY A 130 -7.59 4.08 8.10
C GLY A 130 -8.94 3.56 8.61
N PRO A 131 -9.49 4.19 9.66
CA PRO A 131 -10.82 3.84 10.17
C PRO A 131 -11.96 4.15 9.18
N ASP A 132 -11.67 4.86 8.11
CA ASP A 132 -12.55 5.15 6.99
C ASP A 132 -12.42 4.16 5.82
N GLY A 133 -11.62 3.08 6.00
CA GLY A 133 -11.32 2.09 4.98
C GLY A 133 -10.32 2.55 3.91
N ASN A 134 -9.82 3.78 3.98
CA ASN A 134 -8.84 4.27 3.02
C ASN A 134 -7.47 3.62 3.22
N VAL A 135 -6.80 3.30 2.11
CA VAL A 135 -5.40 2.84 2.13
C VAL A 135 -4.50 4.00 2.53
N LEU A 136 -3.64 3.76 3.50
CA LEU A 136 -2.69 4.73 4.04
C LEU A 136 -1.25 4.35 3.70
N GLN A 137 -0.44 5.35 3.43
CA GLN A 137 1.01 5.16 3.35
C GLN A 137 1.58 5.12 4.78
N ALA A 138 2.08 3.96 5.19
CA ALA A 138 2.39 3.67 6.60
C ALA A 138 3.42 4.62 7.20
N SER A 139 4.50 4.95 6.48
CA SER A 139 5.55 5.82 7.02
C SER A 139 5.09 7.25 7.29
N GLN A 140 4.11 7.75 6.53
CA GLN A 140 3.49 9.07 6.78
C GLN A 140 2.50 8.99 7.94
N ALA A 141 1.63 7.98 7.94
CA ALA A 141 0.59 7.82 8.96
C ALA A 141 1.18 7.60 10.37
N LEU A 142 2.31 6.91 10.44
CA LEU A 142 2.98 6.56 11.70
C LEU A 142 4.12 7.50 12.08
N TYR A 143 4.37 8.55 11.30
CA TYR A 143 5.48 9.46 11.56
C TYR A 143 5.36 10.10 12.94
N LYS A 144 6.39 9.93 13.78
CA LYS A 144 6.45 10.41 15.17
C LYS A 144 5.26 9.98 16.04
N LYS A 145 4.63 8.85 15.77
CA LYS A 145 3.59 8.27 16.61
C LYS A 145 4.17 7.24 17.59
N ASN A 146 3.57 7.16 18.76
CA ASN A 146 3.78 6.10 19.73
C ASN A 146 2.79 4.98 19.40
N ILE A 147 3.27 3.80 19.01
CA ILE A 147 2.44 2.79 18.39
C ILE A 147 2.12 1.67 19.40
N LEU A 148 0.84 1.44 19.64
CA LEU A 148 0.34 0.28 20.37
C LEU A 148 -0.30 -0.68 19.39
N ILE A 149 0.22 -1.92 19.28
CA ILE A 149 -0.27 -2.91 18.34
C ILE A 149 -1.02 -4.00 19.10
N LEU A 150 -2.25 -4.27 18.67
CA LEU A 150 -3.00 -5.46 19.07
C LEU A 150 -3.03 -6.43 17.88
N ARG A 151 -2.34 -7.56 18.00
CA ARG A 151 -2.35 -8.62 16.98
C ARG A 151 -3.42 -9.65 17.30
N GLY A 152 -4.20 -10.05 16.29
CA GLY A 152 -5.23 -11.03 16.45
C GLY A 152 -5.88 -11.46 15.14
N ARG A 153 -6.77 -12.47 15.23
CA ARG A 153 -7.53 -12.94 14.06
C ARG A 153 -8.75 -12.06 13.77
N PHE A 154 -9.30 -11.40 14.80
CA PHE A 154 -10.47 -10.51 14.73
C PHE A 154 -11.65 -11.09 13.91
N ARG A 155 -12.08 -12.29 14.31
CA ARG A 155 -13.15 -13.01 13.59
C ARG A 155 -14.24 -13.53 14.55
N PRO A 156 -15.11 -12.65 15.05
CA PRO A 156 -15.03 -11.18 15.14
C PRO A 156 -14.12 -10.69 16.28
N ILE A 157 -14.04 -9.37 16.46
CA ILE A 157 -13.47 -8.77 17.67
C ILE A 157 -14.30 -9.20 18.88
N THR A 158 -13.64 -9.66 19.93
CA THR A 158 -14.26 -10.15 21.16
C THR A 158 -14.09 -9.16 22.31
N HIS A 159 -14.89 -9.31 23.39
CA HIS A 159 -14.70 -8.54 24.62
C HIS A 159 -13.28 -8.69 25.18
N VAL A 160 -12.66 -9.87 25.04
CA VAL A 160 -11.27 -10.10 25.47
C VAL A 160 -10.29 -9.20 24.72
N ASN A 161 -10.47 -9.04 23.39
CA ASN A 161 -9.62 -8.13 22.60
C ASN A 161 -9.78 -6.69 23.08
N LEU A 162 -11.00 -6.24 23.37
CA LEU A 162 -11.26 -4.92 23.89
C LEU A 162 -10.68 -4.69 25.28
N ASP A 163 -10.74 -5.67 26.16
CA ASP A 163 -10.14 -5.60 27.49
C ASP A 163 -8.61 -5.59 27.42
N MET A 164 -8.01 -6.42 26.57
CA MET A 164 -6.57 -6.37 26.28
C MET A 164 -6.13 -4.98 25.79
N LEU A 165 -6.90 -4.39 24.87
CA LEU A 165 -6.62 -3.05 24.36
C LEU A 165 -6.69 -2.00 25.49
N LYS A 166 -7.76 -2.02 26.29
CA LYS A 166 -7.94 -1.08 27.43
C LYS A 166 -6.78 -1.18 28.44
N MET A 167 -6.42 -2.41 28.80
CA MET A 167 -5.32 -2.67 29.74
C MET A 167 -3.99 -2.24 29.12
N GLY A 168 -3.74 -2.61 27.84
CA GLY A 168 -2.54 -2.21 27.12
C GLY A 168 -2.39 -0.70 27.04
N LEU A 169 -3.44 0.03 26.68
CA LEU A 169 -3.45 1.49 26.66
C LEU A 169 -3.17 2.10 28.05
N LYS A 170 -3.75 1.52 29.11
CA LYS A 170 -3.54 1.99 30.48
C LYS A 170 -2.08 1.85 30.91
N GLU A 171 -1.44 0.75 30.59
CA GLU A 171 -0.03 0.53 30.92
C GLU A 171 0.89 1.35 30.00
N PHE A 172 0.61 1.37 28.68
CA PHE A 172 1.41 2.13 27.71
C PHE A 172 1.51 3.63 28.02
N ARG A 173 0.42 4.22 28.54
CA ARG A 173 0.39 5.63 28.96
C ARG A 173 1.27 5.96 30.17
N LYS A 174 1.76 4.95 30.90
CA LYS A 174 2.62 5.14 32.08
C LYS A 174 4.11 5.15 31.74
N GLU A 175 4.46 4.73 30.53
CA GLU A 175 5.84 4.71 30.07
C GLU A 175 6.37 6.14 29.94
N GLU A 176 7.61 6.38 30.39
CA GLU A 176 8.19 7.73 30.53
C GLU A 176 8.34 8.47 29.18
N ASP A 177 8.59 7.73 28.10
CA ASP A 177 8.84 8.30 26.77
C ASP A 177 7.59 8.42 25.90
N ILE A 178 6.38 8.18 26.44
CA ILE A 178 5.14 8.16 25.69
C ILE A 178 4.42 9.51 25.76
N GLU A 179 4.31 10.15 24.58
CA GLU A 179 3.45 11.32 24.41
C GLU A 179 2.01 10.84 24.14
N VAL A 180 1.11 11.03 25.10
CA VAL A 180 -0.27 10.50 25.06
C VAL A 180 -1.03 10.94 23.81
N ASP A 181 -0.85 12.19 23.37
CA ASP A 181 -1.51 12.76 22.18
C ASP A 181 -0.99 12.16 20.86
N ARG A 182 0.12 11.42 20.92
CA ARG A 182 0.73 10.77 19.76
C ARG A 182 0.50 9.25 19.74
N ILE A 183 -0.27 8.72 20.67
CA ILE A 183 -0.57 7.29 20.68
C ILE A 183 -1.45 6.95 19.49
N GLN A 184 -0.98 6.00 18.68
CA GLN A 184 -1.74 5.37 17.61
C GLN A 184 -1.94 3.91 17.94
N VAL A 185 -3.20 3.47 17.97
CA VAL A 185 -3.55 2.06 18.13
C VAL A 185 -3.68 1.43 16.75
N LEU A 186 -3.06 0.27 16.58
CA LEU A 186 -3.18 -0.54 15.37
C LEU A 186 -3.68 -1.93 15.71
N PHE A 187 -4.63 -2.41 14.89
CA PHE A 187 -5.02 -3.81 14.85
C PHE A 187 -4.26 -4.50 13.73
N GLU A 188 -3.52 -5.54 14.05
CA GLU A 188 -2.69 -6.24 13.07
C GLU A 188 -3.24 -7.61 12.75
N LEU A 189 -3.51 -7.84 11.47
CA LEU A 189 -3.83 -9.12 10.86
C LEU A 189 -2.60 -9.65 10.11
N THR A 190 -2.28 -10.94 10.26
CA THR A 190 -1.21 -11.55 9.49
C THR A 190 -1.76 -12.36 8.32
N LEU A 191 -1.02 -12.44 7.21
CA LEU A 191 -1.38 -13.33 6.10
C LEU A 191 -1.53 -14.79 6.55
N LYS A 192 -0.72 -15.22 7.54
CA LYS A 192 -0.81 -16.55 8.13
C LYS A 192 -2.16 -16.78 8.80
N ASP A 193 -2.68 -15.78 9.51
CA ASP A 193 -3.99 -15.89 10.16
C ASP A 193 -5.14 -15.83 9.14
N LEU A 194 -4.98 -15.05 8.08
CA LEU A 194 -5.94 -14.99 6.98
C LEU A 194 -6.00 -16.28 6.18
N SER A 195 -4.88 -16.97 6.00
CA SER A 195 -4.78 -18.24 5.25
C SER A 195 -4.91 -19.49 6.11
N ALA A 196 -5.17 -19.37 7.40
CA ALA A 196 -5.18 -20.49 8.33
C ALA A 196 -6.20 -21.59 7.98
N GLU A 197 -7.29 -21.25 7.29
CA GLU A 197 -8.35 -22.15 6.85
C GLU A 197 -8.27 -22.47 5.34
N GLY A 198 -7.18 -22.10 4.66
CA GLY A 198 -6.96 -22.34 3.24
C GLY A 198 -6.70 -21.07 2.45
N LYS A 199 -7.35 -20.93 1.28
CA LYS A 199 -7.21 -19.72 0.44
C LYS A 199 -7.87 -18.53 1.16
N ILE A 200 -7.20 -17.37 1.11
CA ILE A 200 -7.76 -16.12 1.63
C ILE A 200 -9.01 -15.77 0.81
N GLU A 201 -10.14 -15.66 1.47
CA GLU A 201 -11.38 -15.20 0.88
C GLU A 201 -11.49 -13.66 1.02
N GLU A 202 -11.77 -13.00 -0.07
CA GLU A 202 -11.84 -11.53 -0.13
C GLU A 202 -12.89 -10.97 0.83
N LYS A 203 -14.06 -11.60 0.89
CA LYS A 203 -15.13 -11.20 1.81
C LYS A 203 -14.70 -11.32 3.27
N ASP A 204 -14.10 -12.45 3.65
CA ASP A 204 -13.62 -12.67 5.03
C ASP A 204 -12.51 -11.65 5.41
N PHE A 205 -11.66 -11.29 4.45
CA PHE A 205 -10.66 -10.24 4.65
C PHE A 205 -11.33 -8.89 4.90
N LEU A 206 -12.27 -8.48 4.04
CA LEU A 206 -12.96 -7.20 4.18
C LEU A 206 -13.77 -7.13 5.49
N ASP A 207 -14.50 -8.19 5.85
CA ASP A 207 -15.25 -8.28 7.11
C ASP A 207 -14.36 -8.13 8.37
N ARG A 208 -13.04 -8.36 8.26
CA ARG A 208 -12.09 -8.22 9.38
C ARG A 208 -11.39 -6.85 9.42
N VAL A 209 -11.36 -6.13 8.31
CA VAL A 209 -10.71 -4.81 8.22
C VAL A 209 -11.70 -3.64 8.26
N ASP A 210 -13.01 -3.95 8.24
CA ASP A 210 -14.12 -3.05 8.55
C ASP A 210 -14.30 -2.93 10.07
#